data_f85186936d4234e6b23012a315c18719
#
_entry.id   f85186936d4234e6b23012a315c18719
#
_cell.length_a   1.000
_cell.length_b   1.000
_cell.length_c   1.000
_cell.angle_alpha   90.00
_cell.angle_beta   90.00
_cell.angle_gamma   90.00
#
_symmetry.space_group_name_H-M   'P 1'
#
loop_
_entity.id
_entity.type
_entity.pdbx_description
1 polymer ?
#
loop_
_entity_poly.entity_id
_entity_poly.type
_entity_poly.pdbx_seq_one_letter_code
_entity_poly.pdbx_strand_id
1 'polypeptide(L)'
;MKGVILAAGYGTRFLPATKTVPKELLPLVDRPALDLILEEFIASGVTELLLVSSRRKRSLEDYMDHEVELESALRRAGRTDLLDRIAPPALRTTVVRQPAMRGTGHALLLAREFAGSDPVVVAYPDDIHIGDPPLTAQLLDTHRATGATVLATIFDPPHLERYGIVALDGDGEHVTDIVEKPAPGTEPSREASIGRYLYTPDFFEELAEEWKVFEAGAVTGAGTETQTGAGSAAATAGAEFFHTGALKRLMARGRVVRRRISGDRIDVGAPEGYVRAFVWYAARDPELRAAIEDELRR
;
A
#
# COMPACT_ATOMS: atom_id res chain seq x y z
N MET A 1 -5.06 13.63 10.67
CA MET A 1 -5.16 12.98 9.36
C MET A 1 -5.28 11.48 9.53
N LYS A 2 -6.10 10.81 8.70
CA LYS A 2 -6.33 9.38 8.75
C LYS A 2 -5.52 8.65 7.68
N GLY A 3 -4.93 7.50 8.02
CA GLY A 3 -4.22 6.61 7.12
C GLY A 3 -4.85 5.22 7.09
N VAL A 4 -4.75 4.54 5.96
CA VAL A 4 -5.23 3.17 5.77
C VAL A 4 -4.10 2.33 5.17
N ILE A 5 -3.82 1.17 5.75
CA ILE A 5 -2.86 0.20 5.19
C ILE A 5 -3.62 -1.08 4.79
N LEU A 6 -3.50 -1.47 3.52
CA LEU A 6 -4.15 -2.67 2.99
C LEU A 6 -3.21 -3.87 3.07
N ALA A 7 -3.27 -4.61 4.16
CA ALA A 7 -2.34 -5.69 4.48
C ALA A 7 -2.97 -7.10 4.41
N ALA A 8 -4.18 -7.28 3.88
CA ALA A 8 -4.89 -8.57 3.93
C ALA A 8 -4.31 -9.66 3.01
N GLY A 9 -3.59 -9.32 1.93
CA GLY A 9 -3.13 -10.22 0.88
C GLY A 9 -2.25 -11.39 1.37
N TYR A 10 -2.25 -12.51 0.65
CA TYR A 10 -1.59 -13.76 1.06
C TYR A 10 -0.05 -13.74 1.04
N GLY A 11 0.58 -12.85 0.28
CA GLY A 11 2.04 -12.79 0.17
C GLY A 11 2.68 -13.97 -0.57
N THR A 12 1.99 -14.56 -1.52
CA THR A 12 2.37 -15.83 -2.19
C THR A 12 3.75 -15.81 -2.87
N ARG A 13 4.24 -14.63 -3.26
CA ARG A 13 5.57 -14.48 -3.90
C ARG A 13 6.73 -14.84 -2.98
N PHE A 14 6.51 -14.83 -1.66
CA PHE A 14 7.51 -15.14 -0.63
C PHE A 14 7.30 -16.50 0.05
N LEU A 15 6.47 -17.37 -0.52
CA LEU A 15 6.37 -18.73 0.01
C LEU A 15 7.72 -19.47 -0.13
N PRO A 16 8.11 -20.27 0.86
CA PRO A 16 7.31 -20.72 2.03
C PRO A 16 7.33 -19.77 3.24
N ALA A 17 8.17 -18.73 3.30
CA ALA A 17 8.31 -17.86 4.48
C ALA A 17 6.95 -17.25 4.91
N THR A 18 6.19 -16.75 3.96
CA THR A 18 4.89 -16.11 4.21
C THR A 18 3.74 -17.08 4.51
N LYS A 19 4.05 -18.38 4.66
CA LYS A 19 3.09 -19.33 5.21
C LYS A 19 2.68 -18.96 6.64
N THR A 20 3.61 -18.42 7.42
CA THR A 20 3.43 -18.10 8.84
C THR A 20 3.74 -16.64 9.16
N VAL A 21 4.68 -16.01 8.46
CA VAL A 21 5.08 -14.62 8.68
C VAL A 21 4.43 -13.72 7.62
N PRO A 22 3.67 -12.69 8.00
CA PRO A 22 3.19 -11.68 7.04
C PRO A 22 4.36 -11.05 6.27
N LYS A 23 4.19 -10.86 4.94
CA LYS A 23 5.24 -10.22 4.13
C LYS A 23 5.63 -8.83 4.64
N GLU A 24 4.70 -8.13 5.25
CA GLU A 24 4.86 -6.80 5.83
C GLU A 24 5.81 -6.78 7.03
N LEU A 25 5.97 -7.94 7.70
CA LEU A 25 6.87 -8.13 8.83
C LEU A 25 8.20 -8.78 8.45
N LEU A 26 8.46 -9.00 7.16
CA LEU A 26 9.79 -9.44 6.73
C LEU A 26 10.81 -8.34 7.05
N PRO A 27 11.93 -8.67 7.72
CA PRO A 27 12.85 -7.67 8.25
C PRO A 27 13.77 -7.10 7.16
N LEU A 28 13.87 -5.78 7.13
CA LEU A 28 14.95 -5.07 6.47
C LEU A 28 16.05 -4.85 7.51
N VAL A 29 16.99 -5.78 7.59
CA VAL A 29 18.01 -5.89 8.63
C VAL A 29 17.38 -6.15 10.01
N ASP A 30 17.01 -5.13 10.75
CA ASP A 30 16.57 -5.17 12.15
C ASP A 30 15.16 -4.64 12.40
N ARG A 31 14.45 -4.26 11.34
CA ARG A 31 13.09 -3.71 11.43
C ARG A 31 12.21 -4.19 10.27
N PRO A 32 10.89 -4.32 10.45
CA PRO A 32 9.98 -4.67 9.37
C PRO A 32 9.90 -3.60 8.28
N ALA A 33 9.61 -4.02 7.04
CA ALA A 33 9.34 -3.09 5.95
C ALA A 33 8.14 -2.17 6.24
N LEU A 34 7.16 -2.65 7.02
CA LEU A 34 5.99 -1.88 7.47
C LEU A 34 6.38 -0.60 8.21
N ASP A 35 7.45 -0.62 9.01
CA ASP A 35 7.88 0.54 9.81
C ASP A 35 8.17 1.77 8.97
N LEU A 36 8.76 1.58 7.79
CA LEU A 36 9.07 2.70 6.90
C LEU A 36 7.80 3.43 6.44
N ILE A 37 6.69 2.71 6.31
CA ILE A 37 5.39 3.33 5.98
C ILE A 37 4.77 4.00 7.19
N LEU A 38 4.89 3.37 8.37
CA LEU A 38 4.38 3.96 9.62
C LEU A 38 5.12 5.27 9.95
N GLU A 39 6.45 5.28 9.79
CA GLU A 39 7.26 6.50 9.96
C GLU A 39 6.88 7.58 8.94
N GLU A 40 6.70 7.21 7.66
CA GLU A 40 6.24 8.14 6.62
C GLU A 40 4.88 8.76 6.99
N PHE A 41 3.94 7.94 7.48
CA PHE A 41 2.63 8.41 7.92
C PHE A 41 2.74 9.37 9.09
N ILE A 42 3.49 9.02 10.14
CA ILE A 42 3.71 9.84 11.33
C ILE A 42 4.37 11.17 10.95
N ALA A 43 5.44 11.14 10.15
CA ALA A 43 6.15 12.33 9.67
C ALA A 43 5.26 13.24 8.82
N SER A 44 4.22 12.70 8.20
CA SER A 44 3.24 13.45 7.40
C SER A 44 2.01 13.91 8.19
N GLY A 45 1.97 13.70 9.51
CA GLY A 45 0.88 14.16 10.38
C GLY A 45 -0.35 13.24 10.39
N VAL A 46 -0.20 11.97 9.99
CA VAL A 46 -1.22 10.94 10.24
C VAL A 46 -1.24 10.63 11.73
N THR A 47 -2.42 10.58 12.35
CA THR A 47 -2.61 10.32 13.78
C THR A 47 -3.52 9.13 14.05
N GLU A 48 -4.29 8.71 13.04
CA GLU A 48 -5.21 7.59 13.10
C GLU A 48 -4.92 6.63 11.95
N LEU A 49 -4.79 5.36 12.26
CA LEU A 49 -4.50 4.30 11.31
C LEU A 49 -5.60 3.25 11.32
N LEU A 50 -6.09 2.89 10.13
CA LEU A 50 -6.84 1.66 9.91
C LEU A 50 -5.93 0.64 9.23
N LEU A 51 -5.68 -0.49 9.90
CA LEU A 51 -5.01 -1.63 9.32
C LEU A 51 -6.05 -2.64 8.81
N VAL A 52 -6.17 -2.78 7.49
CA VAL A 52 -7.00 -3.83 6.89
C VAL A 52 -6.19 -5.10 6.80
N SER A 53 -6.44 -6.02 7.71
CA SER A 53 -5.71 -7.27 7.91
C SER A 53 -6.54 -8.49 7.49
N SER A 54 -6.07 -9.69 7.77
CA SER A 54 -6.80 -10.94 7.58
C SER A 54 -6.60 -11.87 8.78
N ARG A 55 -7.48 -12.88 8.91
CA ARG A 55 -7.39 -13.86 10.00
C ARG A 55 -5.99 -14.51 10.15
N ARG A 56 -5.22 -14.58 9.07
CA ARG A 56 -3.90 -15.22 9.04
C ARG A 56 -2.76 -14.32 9.52
N LYS A 57 -3.01 -13.03 9.72
CA LYS A 57 -1.98 -12.03 9.97
C LYS A 57 -2.11 -11.38 11.35
N ARG A 58 -2.44 -12.20 12.36
CA ARG A 58 -2.57 -11.73 13.75
C ARG A 58 -1.30 -11.03 14.25
N SER A 59 -0.13 -11.50 13.84
CA SER A 59 1.14 -10.86 14.20
C SER A 59 1.29 -9.41 13.74
N LEU A 60 0.50 -8.94 12.76
CA LEU A 60 0.42 -7.51 12.45
C LEU A 60 -0.33 -6.72 13.53
N GLU A 61 -1.36 -7.32 14.12
CA GLU A 61 -2.11 -6.74 15.24
C GLU A 61 -1.19 -6.66 16.46
N ASP A 62 -0.52 -7.78 16.79
CA ASP A 62 0.42 -7.87 17.90
C ASP A 62 1.59 -6.88 17.75
N TYR A 63 2.09 -6.67 16.52
CA TYR A 63 3.16 -5.71 16.23
C TYR A 63 2.77 -4.24 16.48
N MET A 64 1.50 -3.91 16.35
CA MET A 64 0.98 -2.55 16.55
C MET A 64 0.67 -2.23 18.01
N ASP A 65 0.79 -3.21 18.92
CA ASP A 65 0.43 -3.09 20.32
C ASP A 65 1.64 -3.28 21.23
N HIS A 66 1.46 -3.09 22.52
CA HIS A 66 2.47 -3.30 23.56
C HIS A 66 2.77 -4.79 23.78
N GLU A 67 4.05 -5.17 23.79
CA GLU A 67 4.49 -6.50 24.25
C GLU A 67 4.87 -6.41 25.76
N VAL A 68 3.85 -6.45 26.60
CA VAL A 68 3.96 -6.15 28.02
C VAL A 68 4.97 -7.03 28.75
N GLU A 69 5.05 -8.31 28.39
CA GLU A 69 5.99 -9.26 29.01
C GLU A 69 7.44 -8.93 28.67
N LEU A 70 7.74 -8.72 27.38
CA LEU A 70 9.07 -8.33 26.89
C LEU A 70 9.48 -6.96 27.42
N GLU A 71 8.59 -5.96 27.37
CA GLU A 71 8.85 -4.63 27.93
C GLU A 71 9.21 -4.71 29.42
N SER A 72 8.47 -5.53 30.18
CA SER A 72 8.74 -5.73 31.61
C SER A 72 10.10 -6.39 31.85
N ALA A 73 10.47 -7.36 31.01
CA ALA A 73 11.79 -8.01 31.08
C ALA A 73 12.92 -7.02 30.77
N LEU A 74 12.76 -6.20 29.72
CA LEU A 74 13.75 -5.19 29.32
C LEU A 74 13.92 -4.11 30.38
N ARG A 75 12.81 -3.64 30.99
CA ARG A 75 12.86 -2.68 32.10
C ARG A 75 13.65 -3.25 33.30
N ARG A 76 13.40 -4.51 33.67
CA ARG A 76 14.16 -5.18 34.75
C ARG A 76 15.65 -5.33 34.43
N ALA A 77 15.97 -5.52 33.14
CA ALA A 77 17.35 -5.64 32.68
C ALA A 77 18.07 -4.30 32.46
N GLY A 78 17.36 -3.15 32.61
CA GLY A 78 17.91 -1.82 32.37
C GLY A 78 18.15 -1.51 30.88
N ARG A 79 17.54 -2.27 29.96
CA ARG A 79 17.71 -2.13 28.50
C ARG A 79 16.72 -1.12 27.92
N THR A 80 16.89 0.14 28.30
CA THR A 80 16.01 1.24 27.82
C THR A 80 16.15 1.48 26.31
N ASP A 81 17.33 1.27 25.78
CA ASP A 81 17.64 1.31 24.33
C ASP A 81 16.75 0.38 23.51
N LEU A 82 16.43 -0.79 24.03
CA LEU A 82 15.55 -1.75 23.36
C LEU A 82 14.06 -1.45 23.59
N LEU A 83 13.70 -0.79 24.68
CA LEU A 83 12.32 -0.39 24.92
C LEU A 83 11.83 0.60 23.85
N ASP A 84 12.67 1.57 23.49
CA ASP A 84 12.34 2.54 22.45
C ASP A 84 12.16 1.88 21.08
N ARG A 85 12.91 0.79 20.83
CA ARG A 85 12.83 0.05 19.57
C ARG A 85 11.59 -0.83 19.44
N ILE A 86 10.98 -1.23 20.53
CA ILE A 86 9.76 -2.06 20.54
C ILE A 86 8.50 -1.29 20.91
N ALA A 87 8.63 0.03 21.08
CA ALA A 87 7.48 0.88 21.38
C ALA A 87 6.46 0.84 20.23
N PRO A 88 5.17 0.72 20.53
CA PRO A 88 4.15 0.82 19.50
C PRO A 88 4.27 2.13 18.71
N PRO A 89 3.91 2.14 17.42
CA PRO A 89 3.92 3.38 16.64
C PRO A 89 2.98 4.41 17.26
N ALA A 90 3.36 5.70 17.20
CA ALA A 90 2.60 6.82 17.76
C ALA A 90 1.33 7.12 16.93
N LEU A 91 0.48 6.10 16.72
CA LEU A 91 -0.74 6.13 15.94
C LEU A 91 -1.87 5.49 16.73
N ARG A 92 -3.07 6.10 16.67
CA ARG A 92 -4.27 5.43 17.16
C ARG A 92 -4.70 4.38 16.14
N THR A 93 -4.35 3.13 16.37
CA THR A 93 -4.57 2.04 15.42
C THR A 93 -5.92 1.36 15.65
N THR A 94 -6.66 1.19 14.57
CA THR A 94 -7.84 0.32 14.47
C THR A 94 -7.52 -0.81 13.51
N VAL A 95 -7.92 -2.03 13.82
CA VAL A 95 -7.73 -3.18 12.93
C VAL A 95 -9.07 -3.71 12.48
N VAL A 96 -9.22 -3.91 11.17
CA VAL A 96 -10.37 -4.58 10.58
C VAL A 96 -9.90 -5.78 9.77
N ARG A 97 -10.61 -6.89 9.86
CA ARG A 97 -10.27 -8.10 9.09
C ARG A 97 -11.12 -8.18 7.83
N GLN A 98 -10.46 -8.31 6.71
CA GLN A 98 -11.12 -8.67 5.45
C GLN A 98 -11.55 -10.15 5.55
N PRO A 99 -12.85 -10.46 5.60
CA PRO A 99 -13.33 -11.83 5.88
C PRO A 99 -13.12 -12.76 4.70
N ALA A 100 -13.12 -12.22 3.49
CA ALA A 100 -12.91 -12.97 2.24
C ALA A 100 -12.02 -12.16 1.30
N MET A 101 -11.10 -12.82 0.61
CA MET A 101 -10.18 -12.19 -0.34
C MET A 101 -10.90 -11.89 -1.66
N ARG A 102 -11.69 -10.82 -1.69
CA ARG A 102 -12.51 -10.40 -2.84
C ARG A 102 -11.92 -9.19 -3.58
N GLY A 103 -10.62 -8.98 -3.49
CA GLY A 103 -9.89 -7.91 -4.19
C GLY A 103 -9.69 -6.64 -3.35
N THR A 104 -8.97 -5.67 -3.94
CA THR A 104 -8.57 -4.42 -3.30
C THR A 104 -9.74 -3.47 -3.06
N GLY A 105 -10.72 -3.44 -3.96
CA GLY A 105 -11.94 -2.65 -3.78
C GLY A 105 -12.74 -3.09 -2.55
N HIS A 106 -12.86 -4.41 -2.33
CA HIS A 106 -13.49 -4.93 -1.12
C HIS A 106 -12.72 -4.57 0.16
N ALA A 107 -11.38 -4.59 0.13
CA ALA A 107 -10.58 -4.14 1.27
C ALA A 107 -10.80 -2.65 1.57
N LEU A 108 -10.88 -1.81 0.53
CA LEU A 108 -11.15 -0.37 0.67
C LEU A 108 -12.56 -0.08 1.19
N LEU A 109 -13.57 -0.87 0.84
CA LEU A 109 -14.92 -0.72 1.39
C LEU A 109 -14.95 -0.83 2.91
N LEU A 110 -14.09 -1.66 3.51
CA LEU A 110 -13.98 -1.78 4.97
C LEU A 110 -13.42 -0.50 5.62
N ALA A 111 -12.77 0.37 4.84
CA ALA A 111 -12.27 1.65 5.32
C ALA A 111 -13.29 2.78 5.26
N ARG A 112 -14.46 2.59 4.64
CA ARG A 112 -15.46 3.63 4.40
C ARG A 112 -15.94 4.29 5.70
N GLU A 113 -16.30 3.50 6.71
CA GLU A 113 -16.77 4.03 8.00
C GLU A 113 -15.66 4.76 8.75
N PHE A 114 -14.44 4.25 8.70
CA PHE A 114 -13.27 4.90 9.27
C PHE A 114 -12.95 6.22 8.58
N ALA A 115 -13.02 6.27 7.26
CA ALA A 115 -12.83 7.49 6.48
C ALA A 115 -13.87 8.56 6.87
N GLY A 116 -15.15 8.20 6.91
CA GLY A 116 -16.24 9.14 7.20
C GLY A 116 -16.32 10.24 6.15
N SER A 117 -16.28 11.49 6.59
CA SER A 117 -16.30 12.69 5.74
C SER A 117 -14.91 13.26 5.44
N ASP A 118 -13.84 12.60 5.89
CA ASP A 118 -12.47 13.08 5.72
C ASP A 118 -11.77 12.39 4.54
N PRO A 119 -10.84 13.08 3.86
CA PRO A 119 -9.93 12.41 2.96
C PRO A 119 -8.98 11.49 3.74
N VAL A 120 -8.61 10.37 3.14
CA VAL A 120 -7.68 9.40 3.75
C VAL A 120 -6.53 9.05 2.83
N VAL A 121 -5.34 8.88 3.39
CA VAL A 121 -4.20 8.31 2.66
C VAL A 121 -4.24 6.81 2.76
N VAL A 122 -4.09 6.14 1.62
CA VAL A 122 -4.06 4.68 1.53
C VAL A 122 -2.70 4.22 1.06
N ALA A 123 -2.13 3.24 1.77
CA ALA A 123 -0.86 2.62 1.43
C ALA A 123 -1.00 1.12 1.18
N TYR A 124 -0.35 0.63 0.13
CA TYR A 124 -0.03 -0.78 0.00
C TYR A 124 1.31 -1.04 0.70
N PRO A 125 1.39 -1.99 1.63
CA PRO A 125 2.53 -2.13 2.54
C PRO A 125 3.81 -2.65 1.89
N ASP A 126 3.76 -2.97 0.62
CA ASP A 126 4.90 -3.38 -0.20
C ASP A 126 5.47 -2.27 -1.09
N ASP A 127 4.94 -1.06 -0.99
CA ASP A 127 5.36 0.09 -1.79
C ASP A 127 6.03 1.14 -0.88
N ILE A 128 7.36 1.06 -0.80
CA ILE A 128 8.16 1.92 0.08
C ILE A 128 8.67 3.12 -0.70
N HIS A 129 8.49 4.30 -0.13
CA HIS A 129 9.06 5.55 -0.63
C HIS A 129 10.30 5.94 0.18
N ILE A 130 11.28 6.50 -0.51
CA ILE A 130 12.53 7.00 0.05
C ILE A 130 12.77 8.39 -0.49
N GLY A 131 12.64 9.38 0.35
CA GLY A 131 12.85 10.77 -0.05
C GLY A 131 12.29 11.77 0.95
N ASP A 132 12.63 13.03 0.73
CA ASP A 132 12.12 14.18 1.44
C ASP A 132 11.60 15.21 0.41
N PRO A 133 10.35 15.69 0.54
CA PRO A 133 9.38 15.36 1.58
C PRO A 133 8.82 13.93 1.46
N PRO A 134 8.29 13.35 2.57
CA PRO A 134 7.65 12.05 2.57
C PRO A 134 6.51 11.96 1.54
N LEU A 135 6.29 10.79 0.94
CA LEU A 135 5.30 10.64 -0.13
C LEU A 135 3.88 11.03 0.32
N THR A 136 3.49 10.65 1.52
CA THR A 136 2.19 11.05 2.09
C THR A 136 2.06 12.56 2.17
N ALA A 137 3.10 13.29 2.56
CA ALA A 137 3.09 14.75 2.57
C ALA A 137 2.92 15.33 1.16
N GLN A 138 3.58 14.74 0.15
CA GLN A 138 3.43 15.16 -1.24
C GLN A 138 1.99 15.02 -1.75
N LEU A 139 1.30 13.90 -1.39
CA LEU A 139 -0.11 13.71 -1.75
C LEU A 139 -1.03 14.70 -1.05
N LEU A 140 -0.78 14.97 0.24
CA LEU A 140 -1.53 15.93 1.03
C LEU A 140 -1.42 17.35 0.46
N ASP A 141 -0.23 17.76 0.04
CA ASP A 141 -0.01 19.08 -0.57
C ASP A 141 -0.75 19.21 -1.91
N THR A 142 -0.70 18.17 -2.74
CA THR A 142 -1.46 18.12 -3.99
C THR A 142 -2.97 18.17 -3.73
N HIS A 143 -3.47 17.41 -2.76
CA HIS A 143 -4.88 17.44 -2.38
C HIS A 143 -5.30 18.82 -1.85
N ARG A 144 -4.50 19.46 -1.00
CA ARG A 144 -4.80 20.82 -0.50
C ARG A 144 -4.93 21.84 -1.62
N ALA A 145 -4.11 21.70 -2.67
CA ALA A 145 -4.13 22.61 -3.81
C ALA A 145 -5.33 22.37 -4.74
N THR A 146 -5.82 21.12 -4.87
CA THR A 146 -6.77 20.72 -5.91
C THR A 146 -8.16 20.32 -5.38
N GLY A 147 -8.22 19.87 -4.11
CA GLY A 147 -9.42 19.25 -3.53
C GLY A 147 -9.78 17.88 -4.14
N ALA A 148 -8.94 17.32 -4.99
CA ALA A 148 -9.19 16.10 -5.73
C ALA A 148 -8.62 14.83 -5.03
N THR A 149 -9.08 13.65 -5.43
CA THR A 149 -8.40 12.38 -5.19
C THR A 149 -7.04 12.39 -5.89
N VAL A 150 -5.99 11.91 -5.22
CA VAL A 150 -4.61 11.97 -5.74
C VAL A 150 -4.05 10.56 -5.90
N LEU A 151 -3.53 10.26 -7.08
CA LEU A 151 -2.77 9.05 -7.36
C LEU A 151 -1.27 9.37 -7.32
N ALA A 152 -0.49 8.63 -6.54
CA ALA A 152 0.96 8.67 -6.68
C ALA A 152 1.39 7.97 -7.96
N THR A 153 2.29 8.60 -8.73
CA THR A 153 2.81 8.04 -9.98
C THR A 153 4.33 8.11 -10.08
N ILE A 154 4.88 7.22 -10.88
CA ILE A 154 6.28 7.24 -11.33
C ILE A 154 6.31 7.26 -12.86
N PHE A 155 7.35 7.91 -13.41
CA PHE A 155 7.49 8.02 -14.85
C PHE A 155 8.41 6.93 -15.39
N ASP A 156 7.95 6.22 -16.42
CA ASP A 156 8.72 5.27 -17.21
C ASP A 156 9.46 4.17 -16.42
N PRO A 157 8.79 3.51 -15.44
CA PRO A 157 9.43 2.39 -14.76
C PRO A 157 9.65 1.21 -15.73
N PRO A 158 10.63 0.35 -15.45
CA PRO A 158 10.74 -0.94 -16.16
C PRO A 158 9.43 -1.73 -16.04
N HIS A 159 9.02 -2.42 -17.11
CA HIS A 159 7.87 -3.31 -17.09
C HIS A 159 6.53 -2.60 -16.81
N LEU A 160 6.16 -1.64 -17.68
CA LEU A 160 4.87 -0.92 -17.61
C LEU A 160 3.67 -1.86 -17.52
N GLU A 161 3.75 -3.03 -18.14
CA GLU A 161 2.73 -4.09 -18.11
C GLU A 161 2.45 -4.68 -16.71
N ARG A 162 3.19 -4.24 -15.70
CA ARG A 162 2.96 -4.66 -14.28
C ARG A 162 2.14 -3.65 -13.48
N TYR A 163 1.85 -2.47 -14.05
CA TYR A 163 1.24 -1.33 -13.36
C TYR A 163 -0.11 -0.96 -13.93
N GLY A 164 -0.88 -0.21 -13.18
CA GLY A 164 -1.94 0.61 -13.74
C GLY A 164 -1.34 1.85 -14.39
N ILE A 165 -1.50 1.99 -15.71
CA ILE A 165 -0.96 3.12 -16.47
C ILE A 165 -2.05 4.15 -16.63
N VAL A 166 -1.77 5.41 -16.21
CA VAL A 166 -2.75 6.49 -16.26
C VAL A 166 -2.69 7.24 -17.59
N ALA A 167 -3.86 7.59 -18.14
CA ALA A 167 -3.99 8.57 -19.18
C ALA A 167 -4.17 9.95 -18.55
N LEU A 168 -3.55 10.96 -19.12
CA LEU A 168 -3.59 12.33 -18.63
C LEU A 168 -4.27 13.23 -19.67
N ASP A 169 -4.86 14.31 -19.19
CA ASP A 169 -5.37 15.37 -20.08
C ASP A 169 -4.24 16.30 -20.57
N GLY A 170 -4.64 17.39 -21.26
CA GLY A 170 -3.69 18.32 -21.88
C GLY A 170 -2.85 19.13 -20.91
N ASP A 171 -3.22 19.23 -19.61
CA ASP A 171 -2.44 19.89 -18.57
C ASP A 171 -1.38 18.96 -17.96
N GLY A 172 -1.50 17.66 -18.20
CA GLY A 172 -0.60 16.64 -17.67
C GLY A 172 -0.75 16.36 -16.17
N GLU A 173 -1.81 16.86 -15.54
CA GLU A 173 -2.08 16.69 -14.10
C GLU A 173 -3.36 15.90 -13.83
N HIS A 174 -4.45 16.19 -14.56
CA HIS A 174 -5.70 15.44 -14.41
C HIS A 174 -5.61 14.07 -15.05
N VAL A 175 -6.06 13.08 -14.29
CA VAL A 175 -6.12 11.68 -14.76
C VAL A 175 -7.48 11.45 -15.41
N THR A 176 -7.47 11.06 -16.68
CA THR A 176 -8.68 10.84 -17.48
C THR A 176 -9.07 9.36 -17.60
N ASP A 177 -8.09 8.45 -17.48
CA ASP A 177 -8.31 7.01 -17.45
C ASP A 177 -7.15 6.28 -16.76
N ILE A 178 -7.37 5.03 -16.41
CA ILE A 178 -6.36 4.09 -15.93
C ILE A 178 -6.57 2.73 -16.58
N VAL A 179 -5.52 2.21 -17.19
CA VAL A 179 -5.48 0.88 -17.81
C VAL A 179 -4.62 -0.03 -16.95
N GLU A 180 -5.25 -1.02 -16.32
CA GLU A 180 -4.54 -1.98 -15.46
C GLU A 180 -3.79 -3.00 -16.31
N LYS A 181 -2.48 -3.09 -16.11
CA LYS A 181 -1.57 -4.05 -16.78
C LYS A 181 -1.78 -4.13 -18.28
N PRO A 182 -1.59 -3.03 -19.02
CA PRO A 182 -1.78 -3.00 -20.44
C PRO A 182 -0.86 -4.00 -21.16
N ALA A 183 -1.29 -4.51 -22.31
CA ALA A 183 -0.39 -5.28 -23.16
C ALA A 183 0.76 -4.37 -23.65
N PRO A 184 1.99 -4.89 -23.79
CA PRO A 184 3.11 -4.10 -24.25
C PRO A 184 2.81 -3.34 -25.56
N GLY A 185 3.03 -2.03 -25.57
CA GLY A 185 2.75 -1.15 -26.70
C GLY A 185 1.32 -0.62 -26.78
N THR A 186 0.45 -0.93 -25.81
CA THR A 186 -0.92 -0.40 -25.70
C THR A 186 -1.11 0.58 -24.54
N GLU A 187 -0.03 0.94 -23.89
CA GLU A 187 -0.04 1.83 -22.75
C GLU A 187 -0.52 3.23 -23.14
N PRO A 188 -1.49 3.84 -22.43
CA PRO A 188 -1.97 5.17 -22.77
C PRO A 188 -0.94 6.27 -22.51
N SER A 189 0.07 6.00 -21.70
CA SER A 189 1.18 6.89 -21.36
C SER A 189 2.35 6.10 -20.79
N ARG A 190 3.35 6.80 -20.23
CA ARG A 190 4.44 6.20 -19.46
C ARG A 190 4.34 6.50 -17.95
N GLU A 191 3.20 7.02 -17.48
CA GLU A 191 2.92 7.29 -16.07
C GLU A 191 2.28 6.07 -15.42
N ALA A 192 3.00 5.44 -14.50
CA ALA A 192 2.55 4.29 -13.75
C ALA A 192 2.02 4.69 -12.37
N SER A 193 0.80 4.30 -12.04
CA SER A 193 0.25 4.43 -10.70
C SER A 193 0.93 3.43 -9.76
N ILE A 194 1.24 3.88 -8.54
CA ILE A 194 1.88 3.07 -7.50
C ILE A 194 0.97 2.92 -6.29
N GLY A 195 1.35 2.07 -5.36
CA GLY A 195 0.54 1.66 -4.19
C GLY A 195 0.32 2.73 -3.12
N ARG A 196 0.22 4.02 -3.51
CA ARG A 196 -0.06 5.13 -2.61
C ARG A 196 -1.11 6.05 -3.20
N TYR A 197 -2.16 6.33 -2.43
CA TYR A 197 -3.32 7.10 -2.85
C TYR A 197 -3.78 8.06 -1.75
N LEU A 198 -4.38 9.17 -2.13
CA LEU A 198 -5.24 9.95 -1.25
C LEU A 198 -6.65 9.92 -1.83
N TYR A 199 -7.58 9.31 -1.12
CA TYR A 199 -8.97 9.23 -1.53
C TYR A 199 -9.84 10.24 -0.78
N THR A 200 -10.68 10.92 -1.53
CA THR A 200 -11.72 11.81 -1.03
C THR A 200 -12.98 11.02 -0.65
N PRO A 201 -13.90 11.57 0.18
CA PRO A 201 -15.11 10.85 0.61
C PRO A 201 -15.98 10.35 -0.55
N ASP A 202 -16.11 11.12 -1.62
CA ASP A 202 -16.86 10.76 -2.83
C ASP A 202 -16.32 9.50 -3.52
N PHE A 203 -15.04 9.18 -3.37
CA PHE A 203 -14.49 7.90 -3.84
C PHE A 203 -15.16 6.71 -3.14
N PHE A 204 -15.34 6.77 -1.83
CA PHE A 204 -15.97 5.68 -1.07
C PHE A 204 -17.47 5.55 -1.36
N GLU A 205 -18.12 6.64 -1.74
CA GLU A 205 -19.51 6.61 -2.19
C GLU A 205 -19.62 5.86 -3.53
N GLU A 206 -18.80 6.22 -4.51
CA GLU A 206 -18.76 5.53 -5.80
C GLU A 206 -18.36 4.05 -5.66
N LEU A 207 -17.41 3.76 -4.78
CA LEU A 207 -16.98 2.38 -4.51
C LEU A 207 -18.12 1.54 -3.93
N ALA A 208 -18.92 2.11 -3.03
CA ALA A 208 -20.06 1.43 -2.45
C ALA A 208 -21.19 1.18 -3.48
N GLU A 209 -21.43 2.12 -4.40
CA GLU A 209 -22.40 1.91 -5.47
C GLU A 209 -21.92 0.81 -6.44
N GLU A 210 -20.65 0.79 -6.80
CA GLU A 210 -20.09 -0.28 -7.63
C GLU A 210 -20.14 -1.65 -6.97
N TRP A 211 -19.91 -1.69 -5.65
CA TRP A 211 -20.04 -2.93 -4.90
C TRP A 211 -21.44 -3.53 -4.98
N LYS A 212 -22.49 -2.71 -4.89
CA LYS A 212 -23.89 -3.18 -5.04
C LYS A 212 -24.12 -3.82 -6.41
N VAL A 213 -23.58 -3.21 -7.47
CA VAL A 213 -23.69 -3.74 -8.83
C VAL A 213 -22.92 -5.05 -8.96
N PHE A 214 -21.70 -5.11 -8.42
CA PHE A 214 -20.87 -6.29 -8.42
C PHE A 214 -21.52 -7.46 -7.69
N GLU A 215 -22.10 -7.24 -6.51
CA GLU A 215 -22.82 -8.30 -5.76
C GLU A 215 -24.07 -8.76 -6.49
N ALA A 216 -24.84 -7.87 -7.07
CA ALA A 216 -26.02 -8.22 -7.85
C ALA A 216 -25.66 -9.07 -9.08
N GLY A 217 -24.59 -8.74 -9.79
CA GLY A 217 -24.06 -9.52 -10.92
C GLY A 217 -23.55 -10.90 -10.52
N ALA A 218 -22.90 -11.02 -9.37
CA ALA A 218 -22.43 -12.28 -8.83
C ALA A 218 -23.58 -13.26 -8.46
N VAL A 219 -24.72 -12.72 -8.00
CA VAL A 219 -25.93 -13.49 -7.66
C VAL A 219 -26.65 -14.00 -8.93
N THR A 220 -26.62 -13.23 -10.01
CA THR A 220 -27.35 -13.55 -11.27
C THR A 220 -26.54 -14.41 -12.24
N GLY A 221 -25.26 -14.67 -11.97
CA GLY A 221 -24.38 -15.43 -12.88
C GLY A 221 -24.06 -14.71 -14.18
N ALA A 222 -24.46 -13.45 -14.33
CA ALA A 222 -24.10 -12.60 -15.46
C ALA A 222 -22.68 -12.06 -15.24
N GLY A 223 -21.68 -12.79 -15.76
CA GLY A 223 -20.29 -12.41 -15.64
C GLY A 223 -20.03 -11.05 -16.30
N THR A 224 -19.80 -10.01 -15.51
CA THR A 224 -19.08 -8.83 -15.95
C THR A 224 -17.65 -9.25 -16.29
N GLU A 225 -17.12 -8.78 -17.41
CA GLU A 225 -15.74 -9.06 -17.84
C GLU A 225 -14.78 -8.74 -16.71
N THR A 226 -14.25 -9.79 -16.09
CA THR A 226 -13.23 -9.73 -15.06
C THR A 226 -11.92 -9.35 -15.73
N GLN A 227 -11.40 -8.16 -15.43
CA GLN A 227 -10.01 -7.85 -15.72
C GLN A 227 -9.15 -8.79 -14.85
N THR A 228 -8.65 -9.86 -15.48
CA THR A 228 -7.78 -10.84 -14.83
C THR A 228 -6.40 -10.22 -14.60
N GLY A 229 -6.19 -9.68 -13.39
CA GLY A 229 -4.84 -9.36 -12.93
C GLY A 229 -4.04 -10.63 -12.74
N ALA A 230 -3.12 -10.92 -13.66
CA ALA A 230 -2.18 -12.03 -13.54
C ALA A 230 -1.30 -11.85 -12.31
N GLY A 231 -1.51 -12.66 -11.27
CA GLY A 231 -0.67 -12.64 -10.06
C GLY A 231 -1.21 -13.33 -8.81
N SER A 232 -2.42 -13.90 -8.85
CA SER A 232 -2.97 -14.68 -7.73
C SER A 232 -3.11 -16.15 -8.13
N ALA A 233 -2.10 -16.94 -7.90
CA ALA A 233 -2.23 -18.39 -7.86
C ALA A 233 -2.99 -18.78 -6.58
N ALA A 234 -4.19 -19.36 -6.73
CA ALA A 234 -5.13 -19.85 -5.73
C ALA A 234 -6.25 -18.87 -5.36
N ALA A 235 -6.98 -18.35 -6.34
CA ALA A 235 -8.33 -17.85 -6.12
C ALA A 235 -9.29 -19.06 -6.07
N THR A 236 -9.76 -19.38 -4.88
CA THR A 236 -11.00 -20.15 -4.74
C THR A 236 -12.14 -19.34 -5.33
N ALA A 237 -12.62 -19.74 -6.48
CA ALA A 237 -13.90 -19.43 -7.13
C ALA A 237 -14.62 -18.15 -6.64
N GLY A 238 -14.26 -16.99 -7.17
CA GLY A 238 -14.98 -15.73 -6.99
C GLY A 238 -14.30 -14.60 -7.76
N ALA A 239 -15.06 -13.81 -8.50
CA ALA A 239 -14.54 -12.61 -9.16
C ALA A 239 -13.93 -11.64 -8.13
N GLU A 240 -12.80 -11.02 -8.44
CA GLU A 240 -12.20 -9.97 -7.62
C GLU A 240 -12.83 -8.61 -7.93
N PHE A 241 -13.15 -7.87 -6.87
CA PHE A 241 -13.66 -6.51 -6.96
C PHE A 241 -12.51 -5.51 -6.82
N PHE A 242 -12.29 -4.72 -7.86
CA PHE A 242 -11.23 -3.70 -7.92
C PHE A 242 -11.78 -2.30 -7.67
N HIS A 243 -10.93 -1.40 -7.23
CA HIS A 243 -11.28 0.00 -6.96
C HIS A 243 -11.23 0.88 -8.22
N THR A 244 -10.74 0.37 -9.33
CA THR A 244 -10.53 1.12 -10.58
C THR A 244 -11.81 1.65 -11.18
N GLY A 245 -12.93 0.95 -11.03
CA GLY A 245 -14.22 1.43 -11.51
C GLY A 245 -14.68 2.72 -10.81
N ALA A 246 -14.62 2.76 -9.48
CA ALA A 246 -14.91 3.97 -8.72
C ALA A 246 -13.98 5.13 -9.10
N LEU A 247 -12.69 4.86 -9.31
CA LEU A 247 -11.76 5.86 -9.81
C LEU A 247 -12.16 6.41 -11.17
N LYS A 248 -12.53 5.56 -12.13
CA LYS A 248 -12.95 6.00 -13.47
C LYS A 248 -14.19 6.91 -13.44
N ARG A 249 -15.12 6.69 -12.53
CA ARG A 249 -16.27 7.60 -12.34
C ARG A 249 -15.84 8.97 -11.82
N LEU A 250 -14.85 9.03 -10.91
CA LEU A 250 -14.29 10.31 -10.47
C LEU A 250 -13.45 10.98 -11.56
N MET A 251 -12.68 10.22 -12.35
CA MET A 251 -11.93 10.71 -13.50
C MET A 251 -12.84 11.38 -14.53
N ALA A 252 -13.98 10.76 -14.84
CA ALA A 252 -14.98 11.33 -15.74
C ALA A 252 -15.56 12.68 -15.27
N ARG A 253 -15.42 13.02 -13.99
CA ARG A 253 -15.84 14.30 -13.39
C ARG A 253 -14.65 15.26 -13.17
N GLY A 254 -13.44 14.92 -13.64
CA GLY A 254 -12.25 15.73 -13.39
C GLY A 254 -11.82 15.79 -11.91
N ARG A 255 -12.17 14.76 -11.12
CA ARG A 255 -11.94 14.71 -9.67
C ARG A 255 -10.71 13.90 -9.26
N VAL A 256 -9.88 13.51 -10.21
CA VAL A 256 -8.66 12.73 -9.98
C VAL A 256 -7.47 13.43 -10.60
N VAL A 257 -6.43 13.63 -9.81
CA VAL A 257 -5.16 14.18 -10.27
C VAL A 257 -4.02 13.21 -9.93
N ARG A 258 -2.93 13.30 -10.67
CA ARG A 258 -1.70 12.60 -10.32
C ARG A 258 -0.77 13.46 -9.49
N ARG A 259 0.05 12.81 -8.69
CA ARG A 259 1.28 13.35 -8.15
C ARG A 259 2.44 12.46 -8.59
N ARG A 260 3.27 12.93 -9.54
CA ARG A 260 4.54 12.26 -9.78
C ARG A 260 5.41 12.45 -8.53
N ILE A 261 5.84 11.35 -7.94
CA ILE A 261 6.61 11.40 -6.70
C ILE A 261 7.98 12.04 -6.92
N SER A 262 8.46 12.76 -5.93
CA SER A 262 9.89 13.07 -5.77
C SER A 262 10.52 12.06 -4.81
N GLY A 263 11.76 11.66 -5.06
CA GLY A 263 12.41 10.57 -4.31
C GLY A 263 12.32 9.23 -5.03
N ASP A 264 12.83 8.20 -4.37
CA ASP A 264 12.90 6.84 -4.91
C ASP A 264 11.77 5.97 -4.37
N ARG A 265 11.42 4.95 -5.15
CA ARG A 265 10.45 3.93 -4.79
C ARG A 265 11.09 2.56 -4.84
N ILE A 266 10.83 1.72 -3.83
CA ILE A 266 11.21 0.31 -3.82
C ILE A 266 9.95 -0.53 -3.61
N ASP A 267 9.71 -1.45 -4.55
CA ASP A 267 8.66 -2.46 -4.43
C ASP A 267 9.18 -3.68 -3.68
N VAL A 268 8.84 -3.80 -2.40
CA VAL A 268 9.22 -4.96 -1.56
C VAL A 268 8.21 -6.12 -1.66
N GLY A 269 7.25 -6.05 -2.55
CA GLY A 269 6.24 -7.09 -2.77
C GLY A 269 6.74 -8.30 -3.58
N ALA A 270 7.99 -8.25 -4.07
CA ALA A 270 8.65 -9.34 -4.79
C ALA A 270 10.08 -9.55 -4.28
N PRO A 271 10.63 -10.78 -4.38
CA PRO A 271 11.97 -11.10 -3.86
C PRO A 271 13.07 -10.17 -4.36
N GLU A 272 13.09 -9.80 -5.64
CA GLU A 272 14.09 -8.90 -6.19
C GLU A 272 14.04 -7.51 -5.53
N GLY A 273 12.87 -6.90 -5.45
CA GLY A 273 12.70 -5.60 -4.82
C GLY A 273 12.99 -5.65 -3.32
N TYR A 274 12.62 -6.76 -2.65
CA TYR A 274 12.95 -6.96 -1.25
C TYR A 274 14.46 -7.01 -1.01
N VAL A 275 15.22 -7.73 -1.85
CA VAL A 275 16.70 -7.75 -1.76
C VAL A 275 17.27 -6.35 -1.98
N ARG A 276 16.76 -5.59 -2.96
CA ARG A 276 17.19 -4.20 -3.19
C ARG A 276 16.95 -3.32 -1.97
N ALA A 277 15.77 -3.41 -1.36
CA ALA A 277 15.43 -2.67 -0.14
C ALA A 277 16.34 -3.06 1.04
N PHE A 278 16.59 -4.36 1.20
CA PHE A 278 17.48 -4.86 2.25
C PHE A 278 18.90 -4.32 2.11
N VAL A 279 19.48 -4.42 0.91
CA VAL A 279 20.82 -3.89 0.63
C VAL A 279 20.88 -2.38 0.80
N TRP A 280 19.87 -1.67 0.30
CA TRP A 280 19.77 -0.22 0.45
C TRP A 280 19.71 0.21 1.92
N TYR A 281 18.94 -0.51 2.73
CA TYR A 281 18.83 -0.21 4.17
C TYR A 281 20.12 -0.59 4.91
N ALA A 282 20.67 -1.77 4.67
CA ALA A 282 21.89 -2.24 5.28
C ALA A 282 23.10 -1.35 4.94
N ALA A 283 23.19 -0.83 3.72
CA ALA A 283 24.30 0.02 3.28
C ALA A 283 24.38 1.39 3.98
N ARG A 284 23.39 1.75 4.80
CA ARG A 284 23.42 2.95 5.66
C ARG A 284 24.28 2.75 6.90
N ASP A 285 24.41 1.50 7.34
CA ASP A 285 25.31 1.12 8.40
C ASP A 285 26.70 0.81 7.80
N PRO A 286 27.79 1.49 8.24
CA PRO A 286 29.13 1.28 7.69
C PRO A 286 29.66 -0.16 7.85
N GLU A 287 29.32 -0.83 8.96
CA GLU A 287 29.78 -2.21 9.21
C GLU A 287 29.06 -3.20 8.29
N LEU A 288 27.72 -3.06 8.16
CA LEU A 288 26.92 -3.89 7.27
C LEU A 288 27.29 -3.64 5.80
N ARG A 289 27.58 -2.40 5.42
CA ARG A 289 28.07 -2.08 4.08
C ARG A 289 29.38 -2.81 3.78
N ALA A 290 30.34 -2.74 4.70
CA ALA A 290 31.62 -3.42 4.53
C ALA A 290 31.44 -4.94 4.42
N ALA A 291 30.55 -5.53 5.22
CA ALA A 291 30.23 -6.96 5.14
C ALA A 291 29.61 -7.36 3.78
N ILE A 292 28.70 -6.55 3.24
CA ILE A 292 28.10 -6.75 1.91
C ILE A 292 29.19 -6.70 0.82
N GLU A 293 30.03 -5.67 0.86
CA GLU A 293 31.12 -5.50 -0.12
C GLU A 293 32.13 -6.65 -0.08
N ASP A 294 32.45 -7.17 1.10
CA ASP A 294 33.36 -8.32 1.26
C ASP A 294 32.74 -9.59 0.67
N GLU A 295 31.46 -9.85 0.95
CA GLU A 295 30.76 -11.03 0.43
C GLU A 295 30.63 -11.01 -1.11
N LEU A 296 30.41 -9.83 -1.71
CA LEU A 296 30.33 -9.68 -3.17
C LEU A 296 31.67 -9.85 -3.90
N ARG A 297 32.80 -9.80 -3.19
CA ARG A 297 34.15 -10.05 -3.76
C ARG A 297 34.55 -11.51 -3.74
N ARG A 298 33.82 -12.37 -3.04
CA ARG A 298 34.06 -13.81 -2.95
C ARG A 298 33.46 -14.56 -4.12
#